data_1e54bfcb5d389cad647fc6794b5c1a3b
#
_entry.id   1e54bfcb5d389cad647fc6794b5c1a3b
#
_cell.length_a   1.000
_cell.length_b   1.000
_cell.length_c   1.000
_cell.angle_alpha   90.00
_cell.angle_beta   90.00
_cell.angle_gamma   90.00
#
_symmetry.space_group_name_H-M   'P 1'
#
loop_
_entity.id
_entity.type
_entity.pdbx_description
1 polymer ?
#
loop_
_entity_poly.entity_id
_entity_poly.type
_entity_poly.pdbx_seq_one_letter_code
_entity_poly.pdbx_strand_id
1 'polypeptide(L)'
;MKRKLNIGFFNIGDVMHRAAAEARVHFTDKVLDSDPAVLSLARRTAFYEIARRAEDYEHAIIGLHACFRWRGSLIEGFSFKDIEILLPDLLINVVDNITDISERMEKSSQWAEMGKAALNVWLDEEEFLTRQLAHFTEKPHYTVARQHDLENFYELLFSPKPKFYLSYPITLLRDTPKEINKIREIGEKLSRSFIVFDPLTIKDMELVTPTKDESDDAPRVSEMGEEVIEQIQTRTISRDYQFVHQSDFVVVIYPTDKLSPGVLSEMNYASRHNKPVYAVYPGTRSIFFENLCDRIFDTFEELADFLTTTYKVDES
;
A
#
# COMPACT_ATOMS: atom_id res chain seq x y z
N MET A 1 -5.09 21.99 18.53
CA MET A 1 -6.10 22.37 17.52
C MET A 1 -5.50 22.03 16.16
N LYS A 2 -5.95 20.92 15.49
CA LYS A 2 -5.42 20.56 14.17
C LYS A 2 -5.72 21.69 13.18
N ARG A 3 -4.72 22.14 12.43
CA ARG A 3 -4.88 23.13 11.36
C ARG A 3 -5.80 22.53 10.29
N LYS A 4 -6.83 23.25 9.91
CA LYS A 4 -7.70 22.84 8.82
C LYS A 4 -6.98 23.15 7.50
N LEU A 5 -6.47 22.09 6.83
CA LEU A 5 -5.79 22.22 5.56
C LEU A 5 -6.80 22.44 4.43
N ASN A 6 -6.42 23.27 3.46
CA ASN A 6 -7.17 23.44 2.22
C ASN A 6 -6.63 22.45 1.17
N ILE A 7 -7.34 21.31 0.99
CA ILE A 7 -6.89 20.21 0.13
C ILE A 7 -7.84 20.07 -1.06
N GLY A 8 -7.30 20.15 -2.28
CA GLY A 8 -8.00 19.84 -3.52
C GLY A 8 -7.91 18.34 -3.86
N PHE A 9 -9.03 17.73 -4.25
CA PHE A 9 -9.07 16.35 -4.74
C PHE A 9 -9.44 16.34 -6.22
N PHE A 10 -8.62 15.69 -7.04
CA PHE A 10 -8.83 15.58 -8.47
C PHE A 10 -8.70 14.13 -8.91
N ASN A 11 -9.64 13.67 -9.74
CA ASN A 11 -9.55 12.41 -10.45
C ASN A 11 -9.34 12.70 -11.94
N ILE A 12 -8.28 12.15 -12.53
CA ILE A 12 -7.95 12.40 -13.94
C ILE A 12 -9.10 11.97 -14.86
N GLY A 13 -9.72 10.81 -14.61
CA GLY A 13 -10.83 10.31 -15.41
C GLY A 13 -12.02 11.28 -15.41
N ASP A 14 -12.41 11.79 -14.24
CA ASP A 14 -13.53 12.73 -14.12
C ASP A 14 -13.25 14.05 -14.86
N VAL A 15 -12.02 14.54 -14.77
CA VAL A 15 -11.61 15.77 -15.47
C VAL A 15 -11.56 15.54 -16.98
N MET A 16 -11.07 14.37 -17.45
CA MET A 16 -11.09 13.98 -18.87
C MET A 16 -12.51 13.95 -19.42
N HIS A 17 -13.46 13.32 -18.71
CA HIS A 17 -14.87 13.26 -19.14
C HIS A 17 -15.49 14.64 -19.25
N ARG A 18 -15.23 15.52 -18.29
CA ARG A 18 -15.73 16.90 -18.34
C ARG A 18 -15.12 17.69 -19.50
N ALA A 19 -13.80 17.64 -19.67
CA ALA A 19 -13.12 18.33 -20.76
C ALA A 19 -13.60 17.84 -22.14
N ALA A 20 -13.81 16.53 -22.30
CA ALA A 20 -14.39 15.96 -23.53
C ALA A 20 -15.80 16.48 -23.79
N ALA A 21 -16.67 16.52 -22.77
CA ALA A 21 -18.03 17.03 -22.88
C ALA A 21 -18.06 18.51 -23.30
N GLU A 22 -17.22 19.35 -22.70
CA GLU A 22 -17.07 20.77 -23.05
C GLU A 22 -16.60 20.98 -24.52
N ALA A 23 -15.68 20.11 -24.97
CA ALA A 23 -15.19 20.08 -26.35
C ALA A 23 -16.17 19.41 -27.32
N ARG A 24 -17.33 18.91 -26.85
CA ARG A 24 -18.30 18.13 -27.64
C ARG A 24 -17.70 16.86 -28.27
N VAL A 25 -16.72 16.28 -27.59
CA VAL A 25 -16.12 15.00 -27.94
C VAL A 25 -16.76 13.92 -27.05
N HIS A 26 -17.14 12.81 -27.64
CA HIS A 26 -17.75 11.69 -26.94
C HIS A 26 -16.80 10.51 -26.93
N PHE A 27 -16.57 9.95 -25.73
CA PHE A 27 -15.92 8.65 -25.60
C PHE A 27 -16.91 7.54 -25.98
N THR A 28 -16.39 6.39 -26.37
CA THR A 28 -17.19 5.16 -26.52
C THR A 28 -17.67 4.69 -25.13
N ASP A 29 -18.64 3.79 -25.08
CA ASP A 29 -19.17 3.22 -23.84
C ASP A 29 -18.04 2.62 -22.97
N LYS A 30 -17.05 2.00 -23.61
CA LYS A 30 -15.80 1.57 -22.99
C LYS A 30 -14.70 2.59 -23.37
N VAL A 31 -14.38 3.48 -22.46
CA VAL A 31 -13.50 4.64 -22.72
C VAL A 31 -12.19 4.27 -23.40
N LEU A 32 -11.58 3.14 -23.01
CA LEU A 32 -10.31 2.67 -23.58
C LEU A 32 -10.44 2.11 -25.02
N ASP A 33 -11.64 1.97 -25.56
CA ASP A 33 -11.90 1.67 -26.98
C ASP A 33 -12.00 2.94 -27.85
N SER A 34 -11.94 4.12 -27.25
CA SER A 34 -11.94 5.38 -27.97
C SER A 34 -10.62 5.58 -28.74
N ASP A 35 -10.67 6.45 -29.76
CA ASP A 35 -9.47 6.78 -30.54
C ASP A 35 -8.31 7.21 -29.63
N PRO A 36 -7.11 6.60 -29.77
CA PRO A 36 -5.96 6.89 -28.93
C PRO A 36 -5.53 8.36 -28.95
N ALA A 37 -5.70 9.06 -30.08
CA ALA A 37 -5.36 10.47 -30.17
C ALA A 37 -6.35 11.34 -29.37
N VAL A 38 -7.64 10.97 -29.38
CA VAL A 38 -8.68 11.61 -28.57
C VAL A 38 -8.41 11.38 -27.07
N LEU A 39 -8.07 10.16 -26.68
CA LEU A 39 -7.72 9.84 -25.30
C LEU A 39 -6.50 10.62 -24.82
N SER A 40 -5.45 10.67 -25.63
CA SER A 40 -4.21 11.40 -25.32
C SER A 40 -4.46 12.90 -25.17
N LEU A 41 -5.26 13.50 -26.09
CA LEU A 41 -5.60 14.91 -26.03
C LEU A 41 -6.45 15.24 -24.78
N ALA A 42 -7.49 14.45 -24.51
CA ALA A 42 -8.34 14.63 -23.33
C ALA A 42 -7.55 14.49 -22.02
N ARG A 43 -6.64 13.53 -21.96
CA ARG A 43 -5.75 13.33 -20.81
C ARG A 43 -4.86 14.54 -20.61
N ARG A 44 -4.15 14.99 -21.63
CA ARG A 44 -3.30 16.18 -21.54
C ARG A 44 -4.08 17.42 -21.11
N THR A 45 -5.28 17.63 -21.66
CA THR A 45 -6.16 18.73 -21.25
C THR A 45 -6.50 18.63 -19.76
N ALA A 46 -6.80 17.41 -19.26
CA ALA A 46 -7.08 17.19 -17.85
C ALA A 46 -5.87 17.53 -16.96
N PHE A 47 -4.65 17.14 -17.34
CA PHE A 47 -3.44 17.48 -16.58
C PHE A 47 -3.23 19.01 -16.48
N TYR A 48 -3.39 19.75 -17.56
CA TYR A 48 -3.30 21.21 -17.54
C TYR A 48 -4.40 21.86 -16.70
N GLU A 49 -5.64 21.37 -16.81
CA GLU A 49 -6.75 21.89 -16.01
C GLU A 49 -6.51 21.64 -14.51
N ILE A 50 -6.05 20.44 -14.14
CA ILE A 50 -5.75 20.10 -12.76
C ILE A 50 -4.60 20.96 -12.23
N ALA A 51 -3.51 21.11 -12.99
CA ALA A 51 -2.38 21.95 -12.58
C ALA A 51 -2.84 23.39 -12.27
N ARG A 52 -3.63 23.97 -13.14
CA ARG A 52 -4.19 25.32 -12.94
C ARG A 52 -5.11 25.40 -11.71
N ARG A 53 -5.99 24.39 -11.50
CA ARG A 53 -6.91 24.38 -10.35
C ARG A 53 -6.24 24.06 -9.04
N ALA A 54 -5.14 23.31 -9.07
CA ALA A 54 -4.37 22.96 -7.88
C ALA A 54 -3.75 24.20 -7.20
N GLU A 55 -3.51 25.29 -7.95
CA GLU A 55 -3.01 26.57 -7.42
C GLU A 55 -3.97 27.23 -6.41
N ASP A 56 -5.26 26.85 -6.43
CA ASP A 56 -6.27 27.38 -5.49
C ASP A 56 -6.21 26.68 -4.11
N TYR A 57 -5.34 25.66 -3.93
CA TYR A 57 -5.25 24.83 -2.74
C TYR A 57 -3.85 24.84 -2.14
N GLU A 58 -3.77 24.63 -0.82
CA GLU A 58 -2.47 24.45 -0.13
C GLU A 58 -1.82 23.11 -0.56
N HIS A 59 -2.66 22.08 -0.79
CA HIS A 59 -2.26 20.76 -1.24
C HIS A 59 -3.24 20.22 -2.27
N ALA A 60 -2.76 19.44 -3.22
CA ALA A 60 -3.59 18.76 -4.20
C ALA A 60 -3.31 17.25 -4.17
N ILE A 61 -4.37 16.45 -4.08
CA ILE A 61 -4.30 14.99 -4.21
C ILE A 61 -4.92 14.63 -5.55
N ILE A 62 -4.14 13.93 -6.40
CA ILE A 62 -4.53 13.60 -7.76
C ILE A 62 -4.58 12.09 -7.91
N GLY A 63 -5.78 11.56 -8.16
CA GLY A 63 -6.02 10.15 -8.44
C GLY A 63 -5.89 9.86 -9.93
N LEU A 64 -5.03 8.90 -10.26
CA LEU A 64 -4.86 8.39 -11.62
C LEU A 64 -4.44 6.93 -11.59
N HIS A 65 -4.57 6.24 -12.72
CA HIS A 65 -3.90 4.97 -12.97
C HIS A 65 -2.59 5.20 -13.69
N ALA A 66 -1.51 4.51 -13.29
CA ALA A 66 -0.23 4.57 -14.00
C ALA A 66 -0.33 3.90 -15.37
N CYS A 67 -1.12 2.82 -15.45
CA CYS A 67 -1.41 2.13 -16.70
C CYS A 67 -2.79 1.48 -16.66
N PHE A 68 -3.20 0.93 -17.79
CA PHE A 68 -4.41 0.13 -17.92
C PHE A 68 -4.09 -1.16 -18.66
N ARG A 69 -4.52 -2.30 -18.11
CA ARG A 69 -4.51 -3.56 -18.83
C ARG A 69 -5.86 -3.77 -19.52
N TRP A 70 -5.88 -3.55 -20.82
CA TRP A 70 -7.10 -3.57 -21.60
C TRP A 70 -7.00 -4.55 -22.79
N ARG A 71 -7.88 -5.56 -22.83
CA ARG A 71 -7.93 -6.59 -23.90
C ARG A 71 -6.56 -7.21 -24.19
N GLY A 72 -5.80 -7.52 -23.14
CA GLY A 72 -4.48 -8.13 -23.24
C GLY A 72 -3.33 -7.17 -23.57
N SER A 73 -3.64 -5.87 -23.81
CA SER A 73 -2.65 -4.83 -24.08
C SER A 73 -2.43 -3.96 -22.84
N LEU A 74 -1.21 -3.47 -22.68
CA LEU A 74 -0.87 -2.45 -21.69
C LEU A 74 -1.03 -1.07 -22.35
N ILE A 75 -1.86 -0.21 -21.74
CA ILE A 75 -2.11 1.15 -22.18
C ILE A 75 -1.58 2.11 -21.13
N GLU A 76 -0.86 3.13 -21.53
CA GLU A 76 -0.35 4.16 -20.63
C GLU A 76 -1.49 4.95 -19.95
N GLY A 77 -1.37 5.20 -18.65
CA GLY A 77 -2.28 6.07 -17.90
C GLY A 77 -1.87 7.54 -17.92
N PHE A 78 -0.58 7.82 -18.20
CA PHE A 78 0.01 9.14 -18.31
C PHE A 78 1.22 9.12 -19.26
N SER A 79 1.67 10.27 -19.71
CA SER A 79 3.02 10.44 -20.25
C SER A 79 3.92 11.13 -19.21
N PHE A 80 5.23 10.91 -19.26
CA PHE A 80 6.16 11.60 -18.35
C PHE A 80 6.07 13.12 -18.48
N LYS A 81 5.78 13.64 -19.69
CA LYS A 81 5.55 15.08 -19.91
C LYS A 81 4.31 15.62 -19.21
N ASP A 82 3.27 14.78 -19.06
CA ASP A 82 2.07 15.17 -18.33
C ASP A 82 2.36 15.26 -16.82
N ILE A 83 3.21 14.37 -16.29
CA ILE A 83 3.63 14.42 -14.89
C ILE A 83 4.53 15.64 -14.60
N GLU A 84 5.38 16.04 -15.54
CA GLU A 84 6.17 17.27 -15.41
C GLU A 84 5.30 18.53 -15.28
N ILE A 85 4.06 18.51 -15.75
CA ILE A 85 3.09 19.61 -15.58
C ILE A 85 2.61 19.69 -14.13
N LEU A 86 2.41 18.54 -13.46
CA LEU A 86 1.89 18.47 -12.09
C LEU A 86 2.96 18.69 -11.04
N LEU A 87 4.23 18.35 -11.31
CA LEU A 87 5.36 18.43 -10.37
C LEU A 87 5.02 17.80 -9.00
N PRO A 88 4.70 16.51 -8.93
CA PRO A 88 4.28 15.90 -7.69
C PRO A 88 5.41 15.92 -6.66
N ASP A 89 5.08 16.14 -5.38
CA ASP A 89 6.03 16.07 -4.25
C ASP A 89 6.14 14.66 -3.68
N LEU A 90 5.11 13.84 -3.88
CA LEU A 90 4.97 12.50 -3.31
C LEU A 90 4.15 11.63 -4.26
N LEU A 91 4.55 10.37 -4.39
CA LEU A 91 3.84 9.35 -5.16
C LEU A 91 3.35 8.24 -4.23
N ILE A 92 2.09 7.85 -4.39
CA ILE A 92 1.47 6.81 -3.56
C ILE A 92 0.83 5.77 -4.47
N ASN A 93 1.23 4.52 -4.27
CA ASN A 93 0.53 3.37 -4.81
C ASN A 93 -0.49 2.85 -3.77
N VAL A 94 -1.77 2.91 -4.11
CA VAL A 94 -2.84 2.42 -3.23
C VAL A 94 -3.18 0.99 -3.62
N VAL A 95 -2.98 0.06 -2.70
CA VAL A 95 -3.23 -1.37 -2.91
C VAL A 95 -4.41 -1.86 -2.07
N ASP A 96 -5.08 -2.91 -2.53
CA ASP A 96 -6.23 -3.53 -1.85
C ASP A 96 -6.26 -5.04 -2.13
N ASN A 97 -7.10 -5.76 -1.41
CA ASN A 97 -7.34 -7.19 -1.65
C ASN A 97 -7.85 -7.42 -3.08
N ILE A 98 -7.31 -8.42 -3.75
CA ILE A 98 -7.68 -8.74 -5.14
C ILE A 98 -9.19 -9.06 -5.27
N THR A 99 -9.78 -9.69 -4.26
CA THR A 99 -11.23 -9.99 -4.24
C THR A 99 -12.05 -8.71 -4.17
N ASP A 100 -11.70 -7.80 -3.25
CA ASP A 100 -12.41 -6.52 -3.10
C ASP A 100 -12.31 -5.65 -4.36
N ILE A 101 -11.15 -5.70 -5.04
CA ILE A 101 -10.98 -5.01 -6.33
C ILE A 101 -11.86 -5.66 -7.40
N SER A 102 -11.83 -6.99 -7.53
CA SER A 102 -12.63 -7.74 -8.49
C SER A 102 -14.13 -7.43 -8.35
N GLU A 103 -14.66 -7.48 -7.12
CA GLU A 103 -16.06 -7.16 -6.84
C GLU A 103 -16.46 -5.72 -7.19
N ARG A 104 -15.54 -4.77 -7.04
CA ARG A 104 -15.77 -3.39 -7.50
C ARG A 104 -15.75 -3.27 -9.01
N MET A 105 -14.86 -4.02 -9.67
CA MET A 105 -14.74 -4.02 -11.12
C MET A 105 -15.93 -4.66 -11.82
N GLU A 106 -16.55 -5.69 -11.23
CA GLU A 106 -17.77 -6.33 -11.74
C GLU A 106 -18.95 -5.34 -11.89
N LYS A 107 -18.94 -4.25 -11.11
CA LYS A 107 -19.96 -3.19 -11.19
C LYS A 107 -19.71 -2.18 -12.31
N SER A 108 -18.57 -2.27 -12.97
CA SER A 108 -18.15 -1.36 -14.05
C SER A 108 -18.34 -2.03 -15.41
N SER A 109 -19.07 -1.41 -16.33
CA SER A 109 -19.19 -1.89 -17.72
C SER A 109 -17.85 -2.01 -18.44
N GLN A 110 -16.87 -1.18 -18.04
CA GLN A 110 -15.51 -1.20 -18.59
C GLN A 110 -14.76 -2.49 -18.18
N TRP A 111 -14.87 -2.93 -16.90
CA TRP A 111 -13.96 -3.87 -16.27
C TRP A 111 -14.60 -5.22 -15.88
N ALA A 112 -15.92 -5.37 -16.01
CA ALA A 112 -16.66 -6.55 -15.54
C ALA A 112 -16.15 -7.90 -16.09
N GLU A 113 -15.46 -7.89 -17.24
CA GLU A 113 -14.94 -9.09 -17.87
C GLU A 113 -13.48 -9.41 -17.49
N MET A 114 -12.85 -8.60 -16.60
CA MET A 114 -11.46 -8.81 -16.19
C MET A 114 -11.34 -9.92 -15.14
N GLY A 115 -10.64 -11.00 -15.51
CA GLY A 115 -10.35 -12.08 -14.57
C GLY A 115 -9.26 -11.70 -13.54
N LYS A 116 -9.28 -12.39 -12.38
CA LYS A 116 -8.33 -12.15 -11.26
C LYS A 116 -6.86 -12.30 -11.67
N ALA A 117 -6.51 -13.21 -12.59
CA ALA A 117 -5.15 -13.35 -13.10
C ALA A 117 -4.66 -12.09 -13.81
N ALA A 118 -5.46 -11.55 -14.73
CA ALA A 118 -5.14 -10.31 -15.44
C ALA A 118 -5.10 -9.10 -14.49
N LEU A 119 -6.01 -9.06 -13.52
CA LEU A 119 -6.02 -8.03 -12.47
C LEU A 119 -4.74 -8.08 -11.63
N ASN A 120 -4.29 -9.29 -11.25
CA ASN A 120 -3.07 -9.44 -10.46
C ASN A 120 -1.84 -8.91 -11.20
N VAL A 121 -1.71 -9.22 -12.49
CA VAL A 121 -0.64 -8.66 -13.33
C VAL A 121 -0.74 -7.14 -13.43
N TRP A 122 -1.95 -6.60 -13.58
CA TRP A 122 -2.15 -5.14 -13.66
C TRP A 122 -1.73 -4.43 -12.37
N LEU A 123 -1.98 -5.02 -11.20
CA LEU A 123 -1.51 -4.45 -9.93
C LEU A 123 0.02 -4.36 -9.83
N ASP A 124 0.73 -5.37 -10.36
CA ASP A 124 2.20 -5.34 -10.40
C ASP A 124 2.73 -4.28 -11.40
N GLU A 125 2.04 -4.11 -12.53
CA GLU A 125 2.36 -3.08 -13.53
C GLU A 125 2.14 -1.67 -12.98
N GLU A 126 1.04 -1.44 -12.26
CA GLU A 126 0.77 -0.17 -11.56
C GLU A 126 1.87 0.17 -10.56
N GLU A 127 2.25 -0.78 -9.72
CA GLU A 127 3.31 -0.58 -8.73
C GLU A 127 4.66 -0.30 -9.41
N PHE A 128 5.02 -1.10 -10.40
CA PHE A 128 6.26 -0.93 -11.13
C PHE A 128 6.36 0.45 -11.78
N LEU A 129 5.31 0.89 -12.50
CA LEU A 129 5.29 2.19 -13.18
C LEU A 129 5.28 3.36 -12.18
N THR A 130 4.57 3.24 -11.06
CA THR A 130 4.58 4.26 -10.01
C THR A 130 5.98 4.41 -9.41
N ARG A 131 6.69 3.30 -9.18
CA ARG A 131 8.07 3.31 -8.71
C ARG A 131 9.04 3.89 -9.75
N GLN A 132 8.86 3.56 -11.06
CA GLN A 132 9.64 4.18 -12.12
C GLN A 132 9.40 5.69 -12.20
N LEU A 133 8.15 6.12 -12.01
CA LEU A 133 7.80 7.52 -11.96
C LEU A 133 8.46 8.24 -10.78
N ALA A 134 8.46 7.62 -9.60
CA ALA A 134 9.15 8.14 -8.43
C ALA A 134 10.66 8.30 -8.65
N HIS A 135 11.28 7.32 -9.31
CA HIS A 135 12.69 7.38 -9.72
C HIS A 135 12.95 8.53 -10.72
N PHE A 136 12.07 8.66 -11.73
CA PHE A 136 12.20 9.71 -12.75
C PHE A 136 12.06 11.12 -12.15
N THR A 137 11.11 11.29 -11.21
CA THR A 137 10.83 12.59 -10.57
C THR A 137 11.73 12.86 -9.35
N GLU A 138 12.54 11.89 -8.93
CA GLU A 138 13.34 11.93 -7.69
C GLU A 138 12.50 12.26 -6.45
N LYS A 139 11.27 11.70 -6.40
CA LYS A 139 10.31 11.96 -5.32
C LYS A 139 10.08 10.71 -4.46
N PRO A 140 9.73 10.89 -3.18
CA PRO A 140 9.36 9.78 -2.31
C PRO A 140 8.19 8.97 -2.90
N HIS A 141 8.23 7.66 -2.67
CA HIS A 141 7.17 6.73 -3.06
C HIS A 141 6.76 5.89 -1.86
N TYR A 142 5.45 5.78 -1.63
CA TYR A 142 4.88 4.89 -0.63
C TYR A 142 3.82 3.98 -1.24
N THR A 143 3.81 2.73 -0.83
CA THR A 143 2.70 1.80 -1.03
C THR A 143 1.83 1.82 0.23
N VAL A 144 0.53 2.00 0.07
CA VAL A 144 -0.43 2.13 1.17
C VAL A 144 -1.64 1.25 0.90
N ALA A 145 -2.09 0.52 1.91
CA ALA A 145 -3.33 -0.23 1.82
C ALA A 145 -4.54 0.70 1.75
N ARG A 146 -5.54 0.38 0.94
CA ARG A 146 -6.81 1.13 0.91
C ARG A 146 -7.50 1.15 2.28
N GLN A 147 -7.33 0.10 3.08
CA GLN A 147 -7.87 0.00 4.43
C GLN A 147 -6.96 0.59 5.51
N HIS A 148 -5.88 1.27 5.11
CA HIS A 148 -5.01 1.98 6.03
C HIS A 148 -5.81 3.02 6.82
N ASP A 149 -5.48 3.19 8.11
CA ASP A 149 -6.15 4.17 8.97
C ASP A 149 -6.02 5.58 8.39
N LEU A 150 -7.13 6.31 8.31
CA LEU A 150 -7.17 7.63 7.67
C LEU A 150 -6.35 8.68 8.43
N GLU A 151 -6.30 8.60 9.76
CA GLU A 151 -5.48 9.51 10.56
C GLU A 151 -3.99 9.27 10.30
N ASN A 152 -3.59 7.99 10.29
CA ASN A 152 -2.24 7.57 9.99
C ASN A 152 -1.84 7.92 8.54
N PHE A 153 -2.78 7.79 7.59
CA PHE A 153 -2.57 8.23 6.20
C PHE A 153 -2.40 9.76 6.10
N TYR A 154 -3.23 10.52 6.83
CA TYR A 154 -3.07 11.97 6.92
C TYR A 154 -1.70 12.36 7.47
N GLU A 155 -1.25 11.70 8.54
CA GLU A 155 0.07 11.94 9.11
C GLU A 155 1.21 11.56 8.13
N LEU A 156 1.03 10.50 7.32
CA LEU A 156 1.99 10.13 6.27
C LEU A 156 2.16 11.25 5.23
N LEU A 157 1.07 11.95 4.89
CA LEU A 157 1.09 13.01 3.89
C LEU A 157 1.64 14.33 4.43
N PHE A 158 1.34 14.68 5.69
CA PHE A 158 1.46 16.05 6.19
C PHE A 158 2.31 16.21 7.45
N SER A 159 2.88 15.13 7.98
CA SER A 159 3.71 15.21 9.16
C SER A 159 5.09 14.56 8.95
N PRO A 160 6.11 15.03 9.68
CA PRO A 160 7.44 14.44 9.66
C PRO A 160 7.59 13.22 10.60
N LYS A 161 6.49 12.64 11.08
CA LYS A 161 6.54 11.52 12.03
C LYS A 161 7.38 10.36 11.46
N PRO A 162 8.21 9.72 12.29
CA PRO A 162 8.93 8.52 11.88
C PRO A 162 7.95 7.38 11.53
N LYS A 163 8.34 6.55 10.57
CA LYS A 163 7.55 5.46 10.01
C LYS A 163 8.13 4.13 10.41
N PHE A 164 7.29 3.17 10.79
CA PHE A 164 7.77 1.81 11.02
C PHE A 164 6.84 0.75 10.43
N TYR A 165 7.45 -0.39 10.14
CA TYR A 165 6.74 -1.60 9.77
C TYR A 165 6.51 -2.46 11.02
N LEU A 166 5.26 -2.88 11.25
CA LEU A 166 4.88 -3.75 12.36
C LEU A 166 4.94 -5.20 11.92
N SER A 167 5.97 -5.92 12.34
CA SER A 167 6.19 -7.33 12.02
C SER A 167 5.77 -8.24 13.16
N TYR A 168 5.00 -9.28 12.87
CA TYR A 168 4.56 -10.29 13.84
C TYR A 168 4.15 -11.60 13.16
N PRO A 169 4.15 -12.75 13.89
CA PRO A 169 3.97 -14.08 13.30
C PRO A 169 2.51 -14.38 12.94
N ILE A 170 1.95 -13.70 11.92
CA ILE A 170 0.54 -13.79 11.50
C ILE A 170 0.09 -15.24 11.33
N THR A 171 0.86 -16.05 10.61
CA THR A 171 0.50 -17.47 10.33
C THR A 171 0.43 -18.30 11.59
N LEU A 172 1.32 -18.06 12.57
CA LEU A 172 1.32 -18.79 13.85
C LEU A 172 0.17 -18.35 14.77
N LEU A 173 -0.31 -17.11 14.59
CA LEU A 173 -1.35 -16.51 15.42
C LEU A 173 -2.76 -16.66 14.82
N ARG A 174 -2.91 -17.27 13.66
CA ARG A 174 -4.20 -17.40 12.97
C ARG A 174 -5.30 -17.95 13.89
N ASP A 175 -5.00 -18.98 14.66
CA ASP A 175 -5.96 -19.63 15.57
C ASP A 175 -6.04 -18.91 16.95
N THR A 176 -5.36 -17.78 17.11
CA THR A 176 -5.32 -16.99 18.34
C THR A 176 -5.65 -15.50 18.10
N PRO A 177 -6.87 -15.18 17.68
CA PRO A 177 -7.25 -13.81 17.31
C PRO A 177 -7.07 -12.81 18.46
N LYS A 178 -7.12 -13.26 19.71
CA LYS A 178 -6.85 -12.42 20.90
C LYS A 178 -5.43 -11.86 20.90
N GLU A 179 -4.45 -12.67 20.50
CA GLU A 179 -3.05 -12.20 20.45
C GLU A 179 -2.84 -11.21 19.29
N ILE A 180 -3.45 -11.47 18.14
CA ILE A 180 -3.45 -10.52 17.02
C ILE A 180 -4.06 -9.17 17.44
N ASN A 181 -5.20 -9.19 18.13
CA ASN A 181 -5.85 -7.97 18.60
C ASN A 181 -4.98 -7.19 19.58
N LYS A 182 -4.28 -7.87 20.50
CA LYS A 182 -3.32 -7.20 21.39
C LYS A 182 -2.19 -6.51 20.62
N ILE A 183 -1.64 -7.17 19.59
CA ILE A 183 -0.58 -6.59 18.75
C ILE A 183 -1.12 -5.37 18.00
N ARG A 184 -2.35 -5.45 17.49
CA ARG A 184 -2.99 -4.31 16.82
C ARG A 184 -3.24 -3.14 17.78
N GLU A 185 -3.69 -3.39 19.01
CA GLU A 185 -3.81 -2.38 20.05
C GLU A 185 -2.46 -1.70 20.35
N ILE A 186 -1.37 -2.46 20.29
CA ILE A 186 -0.01 -1.94 20.40
C ILE A 186 0.29 -1.01 19.22
N GLY A 187 0.01 -1.45 17.99
CA GLY A 187 0.14 -0.64 16.78
C GLY A 187 -0.67 0.66 16.85
N GLU A 188 -1.92 0.58 17.32
CA GLU A 188 -2.80 1.73 17.52
C GLU A 188 -2.25 2.71 18.59
N LYS A 189 -1.67 2.22 19.67
CA LYS A 189 -1.00 3.09 20.66
C LYS A 189 0.19 3.82 20.05
N LEU A 190 1.03 3.09 19.30
CA LEU A 190 2.20 3.67 18.65
C LEU A 190 1.82 4.63 17.50
N SER A 191 0.68 4.45 16.84
CA SER A 191 0.24 5.32 15.74
C SER A 191 -0.01 6.78 16.15
N ARG A 192 -0.16 7.05 17.45
CA ARG A 192 -0.26 8.42 17.98
C ARG A 192 1.02 9.22 17.74
N SER A 193 2.17 8.54 17.83
CA SER A 193 3.50 9.17 17.72
C SER A 193 4.24 8.78 16.44
N PHE A 194 3.84 7.71 15.77
CA PHE A 194 4.51 7.14 14.59
C PHE A 194 3.52 6.83 13.47
N ILE A 195 4.02 6.70 12.26
CA ILE A 195 3.27 6.16 11.12
C ILE A 195 3.51 4.65 11.07
N VAL A 196 2.43 3.86 11.09
CA VAL A 196 2.48 2.40 11.20
C VAL A 196 2.06 1.75 9.88
N PHE A 197 2.91 0.90 9.33
CA PHE A 197 2.55 -0.01 8.25
C PHE A 197 2.31 -1.41 8.84
N ASP A 198 1.04 -1.81 8.87
CA ASP A 198 0.60 -3.13 9.38
C ASP A 198 0.29 -4.05 8.19
N PRO A 199 0.92 -5.23 8.07
CA PRO A 199 0.69 -6.18 6.99
C PRO A 199 -0.76 -6.68 6.91
N LEU A 200 -1.50 -6.74 8.03
CA LEU A 200 -2.90 -7.16 8.03
C LEU A 200 -3.89 -6.12 7.49
N THR A 201 -3.42 -4.95 7.06
CA THR A 201 -4.26 -4.01 6.31
C THR A 201 -4.63 -4.54 4.92
N ILE A 202 -3.96 -5.60 4.45
CA ILE A 202 -4.25 -6.32 3.20
C ILE A 202 -4.27 -7.81 3.48
N LYS A 203 -5.40 -8.47 3.21
CA LYS A 203 -5.66 -9.86 3.61
C LYS A 203 -5.54 -10.86 2.47
N ASP A 204 -4.76 -10.58 1.43
CA ASP A 204 -4.62 -11.46 0.27
C ASP A 204 -4.16 -12.88 0.64
N MET A 205 -3.33 -13.03 1.68
CA MET A 205 -2.88 -14.35 2.15
C MET A 205 -3.98 -15.21 2.76
N GLU A 206 -5.08 -14.62 3.23
CA GLU A 206 -6.24 -15.37 3.71
C GLU A 206 -6.91 -16.14 2.56
N LEU A 207 -6.78 -15.63 1.32
CA LEU A 207 -7.36 -16.22 0.11
C LEU A 207 -6.60 -17.47 -0.37
N VAL A 208 -5.32 -17.59 -0.06
CA VAL A 208 -4.43 -18.61 -0.62
C VAL A 208 -3.89 -19.59 0.43
N THR A 209 -4.25 -19.42 1.69
CA THR A 209 -3.83 -20.32 2.75
C THR A 209 -5.00 -21.24 3.14
N PRO A 210 -4.85 -22.58 3.03
CA PRO A 210 -5.89 -23.51 3.42
C PRO A 210 -6.29 -23.30 4.89
N THR A 211 -7.58 -23.10 5.15
CA THR A 211 -8.16 -23.12 6.50
C THR A 211 -8.43 -24.56 6.90
N LYS A 212 -8.19 -24.92 8.16
CA LYS A 212 -8.49 -26.26 8.69
C LYS A 212 -9.99 -26.52 8.81
N ASP A 213 -10.79 -25.47 8.88
CA ASP A 213 -12.24 -25.55 8.89
C ASP A 213 -12.77 -25.10 7.52
N GLU A 214 -13.27 -26.06 6.76
CA GLU A 214 -14.06 -25.83 5.55
C GLU A 214 -15.43 -25.23 5.95
N SER A 215 -15.47 -23.98 6.36
CA SER A 215 -16.72 -23.23 6.38
C SER A 215 -17.04 -22.80 4.94
N ASP A 216 -18.23 -23.10 4.47
CA ASP A 216 -18.71 -22.97 3.07
C ASP A 216 -18.64 -21.55 2.45
N ASP A 217 -18.21 -20.53 3.18
CA ASP A 217 -18.24 -19.12 2.76
C ASP A 217 -16.88 -18.51 2.35
N ALA A 218 -15.75 -19.25 2.43
CA ALA A 218 -14.50 -18.74 1.92
C ALA A 218 -14.42 -19.00 0.40
N PRO A 219 -14.05 -17.98 -0.43
CA PRO A 219 -13.80 -18.24 -1.86
C PRO A 219 -12.72 -19.32 -1.97
N ARG A 220 -13.12 -20.45 -2.53
CA ARG A 220 -12.32 -21.68 -2.50
C ARG A 220 -11.03 -21.47 -3.27
N VAL A 221 -9.90 -21.77 -2.64
CA VAL A 221 -8.59 -21.96 -3.29
C VAL A 221 -8.72 -22.83 -4.55
N SER A 222 -9.70 -23.76 -4.57
CA SER A 222 -10.05 -24.62 -5.72
C SER A 222 -10.57 -23.87 -6.95
N GLU A 223 -11.03 -22.63 -6.82
CA GLU A 223 -11.53 -21.83 -7.94
C GLU A 223 -10.45 -20.91 -8.55
N MET A 224 -9.34 -20.72 -7.85
CA MET A 224 -8.18 -19.99 -8.35
C MET A 224 -7.14 -20.99 -8.87
N GLY A 225 -6.67 -20.81 -10.10
CA GLY A 225 -5.58 -21.62 -10.64
C GLY A 225 -4.29 -21.50 -9.80
N GLU A 226 -3.47 -22.55 -9.75
CA GLU A 226 -2.20 -22.57 -9.00
C GLU A 226 -1.31 -21.36 -9.31
N GLU A 227 -1.29 -20.94 -10.58
CA GLU A 227 -0.52 -19.76 -11.03
C GLU A 227 -0.97 -18.46 -10.34
N VAL A 228 -2.26 -18.25 -10.15
CA VAL A 228 -2.79 -17.06 -9.46
C VAL A 228 -2.43 -17.09 -7.97
N ILE A 229 -2.47 -18.26 -7.36
CA ILE A 229 -2.06 -18.46 -5.95
C ILE A 229 -0.58 -18.11 -5.77
N GLU A 230 0.31 -18.63 -6.62
CA GLU A 230 1.74 -18.35 -6.57
C GLU A 230 2.03 -16.85 -6.77
N GLN A 231 1.34 -16.22 -7.71
CA GLN A 231 1.46 -14.77 -7.95
C GLN A 231 1.01 -13.95 -6.72
N ILE A 232 -0.10 -14.29 -6.06
CA ILE A 232 -0.56 -13.62 -4.84
C ILE A 232 0.47 -13.77 -3.72
N GLN A 233 1.03 -14.96 -3.53
CA GLN A 233 2.06 -15.22 -2.53
C GLN A 233 3.32 -14.38 -2.77
N THR A 234 3.81 -14.37 -4.01
CA THR A 234 4.98 -13.59 -4.41
C THR A 234 4.75 -12.09 -4.21
N ARG A 235 3.58 -11.58 -4.61
CA ARG A 235 3.22 -10.17 -4.43
C ARG A 235 3.11 -9.80 -2.95
N THR A 236 2.57 -10.68 -2.11
CA THR A 236 2.51 -10.43 -0.65
C THR A 236 3.90 -10.25 -0.06
N ILE A 237 4.86 -11.11 -0.41
CA ILE A 237 6.25 -10.99 0.04
C ILE A 237 6.88 -9.68 -0.45
N SER A 238 6.73 -9.35 -1.73
CA SER A 238 7.26 -8.12 -2.32
C SER A 238 6.68 -6.87 -1.65
N ARG A 239 5.38 -6.88 -1.36
CA ARG A 239 4.69 -5.78 -0.67
C ARG A 239 5.18 -5.62 0.77
N ASP A 240 5.34 -6.70 1.52
CA ASP A 240 5.82 -6.64 2.90
C ASP A 240 7.26 -6.12 2.95
N TYR A 241 8.12 -6.53 2.00
CA TYR A 241 9.44 -5.93 1.84
C TYR A 241 9.39 -4.45 1.43
N GLN A 242 8.41 -4.03 0.61
CA GLN A 242 8.20 -2.63 0.31
C GLN A 242 7.80 -1.84 1.56
N PHE A 243 6.95 -2.38 2.43
CA PHE A 243 6.62 -1.76 3.71
C PHE A 243 7.84 -1.61 4.62
N VAL A 244 8.69 -2.62 4.70
CA VAL A 244 9.99 -2.52 5.40
C VAL A 244 10.87 -1.45 4.76
N HIS A 245 11.00 -1.44 3.42
CA HIS A 245 11.85 -0.50 2.71
C HIS A 245 11.46 0.96 2.91
N GLN A 246 10.17 1.26 2.88
CA GLN A 246 9.63 2.61 3.06
C GLN A 246 9.56 3.09 4.51
N SER A 247 9.82 2.20 5.49
CA SER A 247 9.88 2.50 6.91
C SER A 247 11.26 3.01 7.33
N ASP A 248 11.31 3.77 8.42
CA ASP A 248 12.56 4.22 9.04
C ASP A 248 13.18 3.11 9.91
N PHE A 249 12.33 2.25 10.51
CA PHE A 249 12.70 1.09 11.33
C PHE A 249 11.62 0.02 11.31
N VAL A 250 11.91 -1.14 11.90
CA VAL A 250 10.98 -2.27 12.05
C VAL A 250 10.74 -2.55 13.53
N VAL A 251 9.48 -2.71 13.89
CA VAL A 251 9.05 -3.18 15.21
C VAL A 251 8.58 -4.62 15.09
N VAL A 252 9.21 -5.52 15.81
CA VAL A 252 8.89 -6.94 15.81
C VAL A 252 8.26 -7.35 17.14
N ILE A 253 7.07 -7.96 17.09
CA ILE A 253 6.37 -8.41 18.30
C ILE A 253 6.09 -9.90 18.22
N TYR A 254 6.74 -10.64 19.12
CA TYR A 254 6.49 -12.06 19.32
C TYR A 254 5.70 -12.26 20.63
N PRO A 255 4.44 -12.69 20.56
CA PRO A 255 3.65 -13.02 21.76
C PRO A 255 4.03 -14.38 22.35
N THR A 256 4.81 -15.19 21.63
CA THR A 256 5.24 -16.54 22.02
C THR A 256 6.73 -16.73 21.75
N ASP A 257 7.30 -17.82 22.25
CA ASP A 257 8.69 -18.23 22.02
C ASP A 257 8.94 -18.89 20.65
N LYS A 258 7.90 -19.03 19.83
CA LYS A 258 8.01 -19.68 18.51
C LYS A 258 8.41 -18.67 17.45
N LEU A 259 9.56 -18.90 16.81
CA LEU A 259 10.03 -18.09 15.69
C LEU A 259 9.20 -18.37 14.41
N SER A 260 8.94 -17.31 13.68
CA SER A 260 8.26 -17.34 12.39
C SER A 260 9.27 -17.12 11.25
N PRO A 261 9.31 -18.02 10.24
CA PRO A 261 10.17 -17.81 9.08
C PRO A 261 9.89 -16.49 8.33
N GLY A 262 8.63 -16.07 8.24
CA GLY A 262 8.25 -14.80 7.60
C GLY A 262 8.86 -13.62 8.35
N VAL A 263 8.65 -13.53 9.66
CA VAL A 263 9.23 -12.47 10.50
C VAL A 263 10.76 -12.45 10.44
N LEU A 264 11.41 -13.62 10.48
CA LEU A 264 12.87 -13.70 10.34
C LEU A 264 13.34 -13.21 8.97
N SER A 265 12.58 -13.45 7.91
CA SER A 265 12.87 -12.95 6.57
C SER A 265 12.76 -11.44 6.49
N GLU A 266 11.74 -10.84 7.09
CA GLU A 266 11.54 -9.39 7.18
C GLU A 266 12.65 -8.72 8.00
N MET A 267 13.02 -9.30 9.15
CA MET A 267 14.15 -8.83 9.99
C MET A 267 15.47 -8.87 9.21
N ASN A 268 15.75 -9.97 8.49
CA ASN A 268 16.95 -10.11 7.68
C ASN A 268 16.96 -9.09 6.51
N TYR A 269 15.80 -8.88 5.88
CA TYR A 269 15.64 -7.87 4.85
C TYR A 269 15.92 -6.46 5.40
N ALA A 270 15.34 -6.11 6.55
CA ALA A 270 15.56 -4.84 7.23
C ALA A 270 17.05 -4.61 7.56
N SER A 271 17.69 -5.59 8.20
CA SER A 271 19.11 -5.53 8.56
C SER A 271 20.02 -5.32 7.34
N ARG A 272 19.76 -6.01 6.22
CA ARG A 272 20.51 -5.85 4.97
C ARG A 272 20.33 -4.48 4.30
N HIS A 273 19.23 -3.79 4.61
CA HIS A 273 18.94 -2.44 4.10
C HIS A 273 19.20 -1.34 5.13
N ASN A 274 19.99 -1.64 6.17
CA ASN A 274 20.34 -0.70 7.25
C ASN A 274 19.13 -0.06 7.92
N LYS A 275 18.04 -0.84 8.08
CA LYS A 275 16.85 -0.44 8.83
C LYS A 275 16.96 -1.00 10.24
N PRO A 276 16.92 -0.17 11.30
CA PRO A 276 16.93 -0.68 12.67
C PRO A 276 15.78 -1.64 12.94
N VAL A 277 16.07 -2.70 13.68
CA VAL A 277 15.10 -3.72 14.08
C VAL A 277 15.00 -3.75 15.61
N TYR A 278 13.82 -3.45 16.13
CA TYR A 278 13.51 -3.43 17.54
C TYR A 278 12.49 -4.51 17.87
N ALA A 279 12.86 -5.49 18.69
CA ALA A 279 12.04 -6.67 18.92
C ALA A 279 11.57 -6.79 20.37
N VAL A 280 10.33 -7.19 20.59
CA VAL A 280 9.84 -7.76 21.84
C VAL A 280 9.76 -9.26 21.64
N TYR A 281 10.58 -10.03 22.39
CA TYR A 281 10.66 -11.48 22.23
C TYR A 281 10.86 -12.16 23.59
N PRO A 282 9.89 -12.97 24.05
CA PRO A 282 9.94 -13.62 25.35
C PRO A 282 10.74 -14.94 25.36
N GLY A 283 11.16 -15.44 24.19
CA GLY A 283 11.80 -16.73 24.05
C GLY A 283 13.30 -16.72 24.31
N THR A 284 13.92 -17.89 24.22
CA THR A 284 15.38 -18.06 24.33
C THR A 284 16.03 -17.41 23.10
N ARG A 285 16.92 -16.46 23.34
CA ARG A 285 17.62 -15.70 22.30
C ARG A 285 18.80 -16.53 21.77
N SER A 286 18.86 -16.67 20.44
CA SER A 286 20.04 -17.22 19.77
C SER A 286 20.89 -16.08 19.21
N ILE A 287 22.19 -16.32 19.08
CA ILE A 287 23.11 -15.35 18.47
C ILE A 287 22.67 -14.91 17.05
N PHE A 288 22.01 -15.78 16.30
CA PHE A 288 21.49 -15.46 14.96
C PHE A 288 20.29 -14.52 15.02
N PHE A 289 19.41 -14.70 16.00
CA PHE A 289 18.28 -13.80 16.22
C PHE A 289 18.76 -12.44 16.75
N GLU A 290 19.67 -12.44 17.73
CA GLU A 290 20.25 -11.23 18.28
C GLU A 290 20.97 -10.40 17.22
N ASN A 291 21.67 -11.05 16.28
CA ASN A 291 22.36 -10.37 15.18
C ASN A 291 21.42 -9.69 14.18
N LEU A 292 20.13 -10.04 14.15
CA LEU A 292 19.13 -9.38 13.30
C LEU A 292 18.47 -8.20 14.00
N CYS A 293 18.71 -7.97 15.28
CA CYS A 293 18.09 -6.93 16.08
C CYS A 293 19.11 -5.90 16.53
N ASP A 294 18.78 -4.62 16.41
CA ASP A 294 19.53 -3.54 17.03
C ASP A 294 19.28 -3.49 18.54
N ARG A 295 18.06 -3.86 18.95
CA ARG A 295 17.72 -4.01 20.36
C ARG A 295 16.55 -4.98 20.57
N ILE A 296 16.60 -5.72 21.71
CA ILE A 296 15.55 -6.64 22.13
C ILE A 296 15.08 -6.21 23.51
N PHE A 297 13.76 -6.16 23.67
CA PHE A 297 13.08 -5.77 24.89
C PHE A 297 12.32 -6.97 25.47
N ASP A 298 12.14 -6.98 26.77
CA ASP A 298 11.36 -8.00 27.46
C ASP A 298 9.87 -7.65 27.48
N THR A 299 9.53 -6.35 27.43
CA THR A 299 8.15 -5.85 27.43
C THR A 299 7.90 -4.83 26.35
N PHE A 300 6.62 -4.66 26.03
CA PHE A 300 6.20 -3.61 25.11
C PHE A 300 6.42 -2.21 25.66
N GLU A 301 6.21 -2.04 26.97
CA GLU A 301 6.38 -0.75 27.65
C GLU A 301 7.82 -0.25 27.51
N GLU A 302 8.81 -1.12 27.73
CA GLU A 302 10.22 -0.77 27.51
C GLU A 302 10.53 -0.38 26.07
N LEU A 303 9.94 -1.09 25.08
CA LEU A 303 10.05 -0.74 23.67
C LEU A 303 9.45 0.62 23.40
N ALA A 304 8.24 0.90 23.88
CA ALA A 304 7.54 2.17 23.64
C ALA A 304 8.31 3.37 24.20
N ASP A 305 8.79 3.25 25.46
CA ASP A 305 9.61 4.28 26.12
C ASP A 305 10.91 4.54 25.33
N PHE A 306 11.56 3.47 24.89
CA PHE A 306 12.77 3.57 24.07
C PHE A 306 12.51 4.29 22.74
N LEU A 307 11.46 3.92 22.03
CA LEU A 307 11.11 4.52 20.73
C LEU A 307 10.79 6.01 20.87
N THR A 308 9.96 6.35 21.85
CA THR A 308 9.58 7.74 22.13
C THR A 308 10.81 8.61 22.43
N THR A 309 11.72 8.10 23.26
CA THR A 309 12.96 8.79 23.62
C THR A 309 13.91 8.91 22.43
N THR A 310 14.12 7.81 21.68
CA THR A 310 15.09 7.74 20.59
C THR A 310 14.69 8.64 19.42
N TYR A 311 13.41 8.64 19.06
CA TYR A 311 12.90 9.40 17.92
C TYR A 311 12.37 10.78 18.31
N LYS A 312 12.46 11.16 19.60
CA LYS A 312 12.05 12.48 20.13
C LYS A 312 10.63 12.86 19.70
N VAL A 313 9.71 11.92 19.78
CA VAL A 313 8.30 12.15 19.49
C VAL A 313 7.57 12.41 20.82
N ASP A 314 6.72 13.44 20.84
CA ASP A 314 5.91 13.73 22.01
C ASP A 314 4.78 12.71 22.13
N GLU A 315 4.48 12.26 23.34
CA GLU A 315 3.25 11.55 23.65
C GLU A 315 2.07 12.55 23.54
N SER A 316 1.43 12.59 22.37
CA SER A 316 0.30 13.48 22.11
C SER A 316 -1.05 12.87 22.50
#